data_146859ff2d135c094b07438c1ce0db37
#
_entry.id   146859ff2d135c094b07438c1ce0db37
#
_cell.length_a   1.000
_cell.length_b   1.000
_cell.length_c   1.000
_cell.angle_alpha   90.00
_cell.angle_beta   90.00
_cell.angle_gamma   90.00
#
_symmetry.space_group_name_H-M   'P 1'
#
loop_
_entity.id
_entity.type
_entity.pdbx_description
1 polymer ?
#
loop_
_entity_poly.entity_id
_entity_poly.type
_entity_poly.pdbx_seq_one_letter_code
_entity_poly.pdbx_strand_id
1 'polypeptide(L)'
;MKRTALLISGLALLASLNSCTELGLEFKINEDYDLTKIKIDKVSGLEGFVVPIGSTAIFSLSDYLNLDEVADLIKTDDDGNFYITLSDSELLNQSYTVDSFSLNGYETPEPYKFGVNTPLTIPAINLGQNIELKLPFDDVEYAVEIKQSDISSMISGIKYVDVTSDLLLKFQYDKQQVPFEVVYIAAGTTLKFPEWIVLGQVPEVFTKVAPNQIEFKDNTPITDGGISLLFPIDMIDFRKLPEDQGVTADGNLYLKATATLSNGNIIVNSDDCTVAGTYTPSLSTYIHLDPMTVDAICLSDINLGDAVSISQEVSLVESLPELLYSEGIVLDLEDLKLKINLNNGLPFSGKINTQIDTYAEGGATLLHNYKIDFPFYFDPEGLGVEYEYTESGENSSIKVDEFDSLLNPAPDFLRINAGLAIDSSDEENYGVITPGSTYTVKCGYEFIAPLSFGQDFLFSFTEDITDLGVDIDGEVEGLELSVAELKFNLVTSLPFDFELAAQPLDAEGNVLESLAAEVIGDIKGGSVESPILSPITLKLTNNGSLKFDGVRLSLKATVSQENAVLNKNQFIQLRNISISLPEGAAYTLPEGSTDNN
;
A
#
# COMPACT_ATOMS: atom_id res chain seq x y z
N MET A 1 -20.98 -39.94 -43.29
CA MET A 1 -20.10 -39.30 -42.34
C MET A 1 -18.66 -39.07 -42.84
N LYS A 2 -18.17 -39.68 -43.91
CA LYS A 2 -16.79 -39.52 -44.38
C LYS A 2 -16.60 -38.59 -45.61
N ARG A 3 -17.68 -38.09 -46.20
CA ARG A 3 -17.62 -37.15 -47.36
C ARG A 3 -17.44 -35.67 -46.98
N THR A 4 -17.35 -35.42 -45.69
CA THR A 4 -17.10 -34.10 -45.07
C THR A 4 -15.61 -33.81 -44.88
N ALA A 5 -14.72 -34.78 -45.12
CA ALA A 5 -13.31 -34.69 -44.74
C ALA A 5 -12.52 -33.62 -45.53
N LEU A 6 -12.84 -33.38 -46.82
CA LEU A 6 -12.14 -32.34 -47.59
C LEU A 6 -12.55 -30.92 -47.19
N LEU A 7 -13.79 -30.76 -46.79
CA LEU A 7 -14.35 -29.53 -46.25
C LEU A 7 -13.97 -29.33 -44.80
N ILE A 8 -13.83 -30.44 -44.07
CA ILE A 8 -13.42 -30.49 -42.69
C ILE A 8 -11.92 -30.16 -42.56
N SER A 9 -11.05 -30.46 -43.53
CA SER A 9 -9.63 -30.10 -43.40
C SER A 9 -9.38 -28.60 -43.50
N GLY A 10 -10.11 -27.88 -44.34
CA GLY A 10 -10.07 -26.42 -44.32
C GLY A 10 -10.81 -25.83 -43.11
N LEU A 11 -11.87 -26.50 -42.64
CA LEU A 11 -12.62 -26.16 -41.45
C LEU A 11 -11.94 -26.70 -40.17
N ALA A 12 -11.21 -27.80 -40.26
CA ALA A 12 -10.41 -28.32 -39.15
C ALA A 12 -9.23 -27.41 -38.85
N LEU A 13 -8.67 -26.70 -39.84
CA LEU A 13 -7.74 -25.59 -39.55
C LEU A 13 -8.42 -24.44 -38.78
N LEU A 14 -9.73 -24.25 -38.98
CA LEU A 14 -10.56 -23.28 -38.25
C LEU A 14 -11.16 -23.90 -36.98
N ALA A 15 -11.44 -25.19 -36.98
CA ALA A 15 -11.93 -25.94 -35.82
C ALA A 15 -10.81 -26.31 -34.86
N SER A 16 -9.57 -26.13 -35.23
CA SER A 16 -8.40 -26.28 -34.36
C SER A 16 -8.23 -25.12 -33.39
N LEU A 17 -8.89 -24.01 -33.68
CA LEU A 17 -9.22 -23.07 -32.65
C LEU A 17 -10.16 -23.68 -31.57
N ASN A 18 -10.76 -24.87 -31.85
CA ASN A 18 -11.57 -25.64 -30.90
C ASN A 18 -10.79 -26.57 -29.96
N SER A 19 -9.48 -26.76 -30.14
CA SER A 19 -8.71 -27.48 -29.13
C SER A 19 -8.38 -26.58 -27.93
N CYS A 20 -8.64 -25.29 -28.04
CA CYS A 20 -8.98 -24.48 -26.87
C CYS A 20 -10.31 -24.96 -26.24
N THR A 21 -10.60 -26.28 -26.23
CA THR A 21 -11.78 -26.82 -25.53
C THR A 21 -11.71 -26.67 -24.01
N GLU A 22 -10.57 -26.41 -23.46
CA GLU A 22 -10.43 -25.91 -22.10
C GLU A 22 -10.81 -24.41 -22.00
N LEU A 23 -10.82 -23.66 -23.09
CA LEU A 23 -11.26 -22.27 -23.16
C LEU A 23 -12.71 -22.08 -23.65
N GLY A 24 -13.48 -23.15 -23.87
CA GLY A 24 -14.93 -23.09 -24.13
C GLY A 24 -15.37 -22.57 -25.49
N LEU A 25 -14.49 -22.54 -26.51
CA LEU A 25 -14.84 -22.06 -27.84
C LEU A 25 -15.62 -23.12 -28.63
N GLU A 26 -16.94 -22.97 -28.70
CA GLU A 26 -17.75 -23.67 -29.69
C GLU A 26 -17.83 -22.86 -30.99
N PHE A 27 -17.18 -23.32 -32.06
CA PHE A 27 -17.39 -22.81 -33.42
C PHE A 27 -18.76 -23.24 -33.94
N LYS A 28 -19.74 -22.35 -33.96
CA LYS A 28 -21.02 -22.58 -34.60
C LYS A 28 -20.95 -22.09 -36.05
N ILE A 29 -20.80 -23.02 -36.99
CA ILE A 29 -21.03 -22.73 -38.41
C ILE A 29 -22.54 -22.60 -38.59
N ASN A 30 -22.99 -21.58 -39.35
CA ASN A 30 -24.39 -21.33 -39.58
C ASN A 30 -25.02 -22.60 -40.26
N GLU A 31 -26.00 -23.21 -39.57
CA GLU A 31 -26.59 -24.51 -39.91
C GLU A 31 -27.35 -24.53 -41.25
N ASP A 32 -27.46 -23.42 -41.99
CA ASP A 32 -28.21 -23.30 -43.22
C ASP A 32 -27.52 -23.88 -44.46
N TYR A 33 -26.27 -24.38 -44.35
CA TYR A 33 -25.54 -25.00 -45.43
C TYR A 33 -25.51 -26.53 -45.31
N ASP A 34 -26.35 -27.19 -46.09
CA ASP A 34 -26.37 -28.65 -46.24
C ASP A 34 -25.32 -29.09 -47.25
N LEU A 35 -24.11 -29.36 -46.75
CA LEU A 35 -22.97 -29.82 -47.56
C LEU A 35 -23.21 -31.20 -48.23
N THR A 36 -24.26 -31.93 -47.84
CA THR A 36 -24.61 -33.22 -48.45
C THR A 36 -25.26 -33.05 -49.83
N LYS A 37 -25.61 -31.83 -50.24
CA LYS A 37 -26.25 -31.51 -51.53
C LYS A 37 -25.26 -31.19 -52.63
N ILE A 38 -23.96 -31.12 -52.38
CA ILE A 38 -22.95 -30.93 -53.41
C ILE A 38 -22.69 -32.29 -54.09
N LYS A 39 -23.38 -32.56 -55.18
CA LYS A 39 -23.10 -33.72 -56.08
C LYS A 39 -22.07 -33.27 -57.10
N ILE A 40 -20.85 -33.83 -57.00
CA ILE A 40 -19.84 -33.74 -58.03
C ILE A 40 -20.12 -34.93 -59.00
N ASP A 41 -20.93 -34.70 -60.00
CA ASP A 41 -21.08 -35.65 -61.13
C ASP A 41 -19.87 -35.49 -62.06
N LYS A 42 -19.27 -36.63 -62.47
CA LYS A 42 -18.12 -36.81 -63.33
C LYS A 42 -17.85 -35.67 -64.30
N VAL A 43 -16.78 -34.89 -64.07
CA VAL A 43 -16.26 -33.96 -65.09
C VAL A 43 -14.73 -34.02 -65.08
N SER A 44 -14.14 -34.45 -66.16
CA SER A 44 -12.73 -34.20 -66.44
C SER A 44 -12.57 -32.72 -66.81
N GLY A 45 -11.77 -31.97 -66.07
CA GLY A 45 -11.48 -30.57 -66.34
C GLY A 45 -12.18 -29.60 -65.39
N LEU A 46 -11.98 -29.74 -64.05
CA LEU A 46 -12.49 -28.82 -63.02
C LEU A 46 -11.51 -27.66 -62.74
N GLU A 47 -10.76 -27.22 -63.78
CA GLU A 47 -9.88 -26.03 -63.59
C GLU A 47 -10.73 -24.84 -63.16
N GLY A 48 -10.37 -24.28 -62.00
CA GLY A 48 -11.06 -23.10 -61.42
C GLY A 48 -12.39 -23.41 -60.71
N PHE A 49 -12.65 -24.66 -60.32
CA PHE A 49 -13.84 -25.02 -59.54
C PHE A 49 -13.80 -24.37 -58.18
N VAL A 50 -14.90 -23.68 -57.78
CA VAL A 50 -15.00 -22.98 -56.48
C VAL A 50 -16.31 -23.40 -55.80
N VAL A 51 -16.20 -23.86 -54.58
CA VAL A 51 -17.32 -24.19 -53.69
C VAL A 51 -17.45 -23.15 -52.61
N PRO A 52 -18.49 -22.31 -52.61
CA PRO A 52 -18.72 -21.39 -51.50
C PRO A 52 -19.24 -22.17 -50.29
N ILE A 53 -18.68 -21.83 -49.11
CA ILE A 53 -19.04 -22.43 -47.81
C ILE A 53 -19.94 -21.47 -47.02
N GLY A 54 -19.60 -20.17 -46.99
CA GLY A 54 -20.37 -19.16 -46.26
C GLY A 54 -19.54 -18.23 -45.40
N SER A 55 -20.03 -17.93 -44.23
CA SER A 55 -19.36 -17.06 -43.27
C SER A 55 -19.61 -17.59 -41.87
N THR A 56 -18.69 -17.31 -40.92
CA THR A 56 -18.89 -17.64 -39.51
C THR A 56 -19.81 -16.63 -38.83
N ALA A 57 -20.29 -16.98 -37.63
CA ALA A 57 -20.78 -15.99 -36.68
C ALA A 57 -19.67 -14.98 -36.33
N ILE A 58 -20.03 -13.91 -35.69
CA ILE A 58 -19.09 -12.96 -35.10
C ILE A 58 -18.59 -13.57 -33.78
N PHE A 59 -17.29 -13.65 -33.62
CA PHE A 59 -16.64 -14.07 -32.37
C PHE A 59 -16.24 -12.84 -31.62
N SER A 60 -16.95 -12.55 -30.53
CA SER A 60 -16.67 -11.42 -29.64
C SER A 60 -15.52 -11.76 -28.69
N LEU A 61 -14.64 -10.80 -28.44
CA LEU A 61 -13.56 -10.97 -27.45
C LEU A 61 -14.10 -11.22 -26.04
N SER A 62 -15.25 -10.61 -25.70
CA SER A 62 -15.91 -10.83 -24.40
C SER A 62 -16.36 -12.28 -24.19
N ASP A 63 -16.82 -12.95 -25.28
CA ASP A 63 -17.24 -14.36 -25.20
C ASP A 63 -16.03 -15.29 -25.07
N TYR A 64 -14.90 -14.87 -25.65
CA TYR A 64 -13.65 -15.64 -25.60
C TYR A 64 -12.98 -15.61 -24.22
N LEU A 65 -12.91 -14.45 -23.59
CA LEU A 65 -12.24 -14.28 -22.29
C LEU A 65 -12.98 -14.94 -21.12
N ASN A 66 -14.17 -15.55 -21.37
CA ASN A 66 -15.00 -16.20 -20.35
C ASN A 66 -15.05 -15.42 -19.04
N LEU A 67 -15.46 -14.16 -19.11
CA LEU A 67 -15.40 -13.19 -18.02
C LEU A 67 -16.08 -13.66 -16.74
N ASP A 68 -17.01 -14.61 -16.83
CA ASP A 68 -17.70 -15.17 -15.66
C ASP A 68 -16.75 -15.98 -14.75
N GLU A 69 -15.69 -16.58 -15.30
CA GLU A 69 -14.71 -17.36 -14.54
C GLU A 69 -13.56 -16.50 -13.98
N VAL A 70 -13.26 -15.38 -14.61
CA VAL A 70 -12.16 -14.47 -14.23
C VAL A 70 -12.65 -13.07 -13.79
N ALA A 71 -13.95 -12.94 -13.51
CA ALA A 71 -14.61 -11.66 -13.21
C ALA A 71 -14.03 -10.91 -12.01
N ASP A 72 -13.40 -11.61 -11.07
CA ASP A 72 -12.76 -10.98 -9.93
C ASP A 72 -11.44 -10.29 -10.28
N LEU A 73 -10.77 -10.75 -11.35
CA LEU A 73 -9.46 -10.28 -11.77
C LEU A 73 -9.51 -9.37 -13.00
N ILE A 74 -10.26 -9.76 -14.05
CA ILE A 74 -10.39 -8.98 -15.29
C ILE A 74 -11.71 -8.21 -15.27
N LYS A 75 -11.62 -6.90 -15.38
CA LYS A 75 -12.77 -5.97 -15.38
C LYS A 75 -12.77 -5.13 -16.64
N THR A 76 -13.85 -4.39 -16.85
CA THR A 76 -13.94 -3.38 -17.90
C THR A 76 -14.17 -2.00 -17.30
N ASP A 77 -13.52 -0.99 -17.90
CA ASP A 77 -13.78 0.41 -17.59
C ASP A 77 -15.11 0.90 -18.22
N ASP A 78 -15.42 2.18 -18.04
CA ASP A 78 -16.63 2.80 -18.59
C ASP A 78 -16.64 2.82 -20.13
N ASP A 79 -15.48 2.84 -20.77
CA ASP A 79 -15.30 2.79 -22.23
C ASP A 79 -15.32 1.34 -22.77
N GLY A 80 -15.33 0.36 -21.87
CA GLY A 80 -15.35 -1.07 -22.19
C GLY A 80 -13.97 -1.67 -22.44
N ASN A 81 -12.88 -0.98 -22.06
CA ASN A 81 -11.53 -1.52 -22.13
C ASN A 81 -11.28 -2.48 -20.98
N PHE A 82 -10.58 -3.57 -21.28
CA PHE A 82 -10.23 -4.55 -20.27
C PHE A 82 -9.01 -4.11 -19.44
N TYR A 83 -9.05 -4.42 -18.15
CA TYR A 83 -7.92 -4.27 -17.25
C TYR A 83 -7.90 -5.38 -16.21
N ILE A 84 -6.71 -5.73 -15.75
CA ILE A 84 -6.48 -6.62 -14.62
C ILE A 84 -6.44 -5.77 -13.36
N THR A 85 -7.08 -6.21 -12.29
CA THR A 85 -7.03 -5.53 -11.00
C THR A 85 -6.74 -6.50 -9.86
N LEU A 86 -5.82 -6.09 -8.98
CA LEU A 86 -5.49 -6.77 -7.74
C LEU A 86 -5.65 -5.74 -6.62
N SER A 87 -6.44 -6.03 -5.62
CA SER A 87 -6.67 -5.08 -4.53
C SER A 87 -6.80 -5.76 -3.19
N ASP A 88 -6.32 -5.09 -2.15
CA ASP A 88 -6.60 -5.40 -0.78
C ASP A 88 -6.88 -4.10 -0.03
N SER A 89 -8.10 -3.94 0.45
CA SER A 89 -8.54 -2.74 1.18
C SER A 89 -8.05 -2.71 2.62
N GLU A 90 -7.52 -3.82 3.13
CA GLU A 90 -7.08 -3.99 4.51
C GLU A 90 -5.65 -4.54 4.61
N LEU A 91 -4.77 -4.17 3.66
CA LEU A 91 -3.34 -4.54 3.69
C LEU A 91 -2.71 -4.24 5.06
N LEU A 92 -3.06 -3.10 5.66
CA LEU A 92 -2.74 -2.72 7.03
C LEU A 92 -4.01 -2.26 7.75
N ASN A 93 -4.31 -2.83 8.90
CA ASN A 93 -5.36 -2.36 9.80
C ASN A 93 -4.88 -2.58 11.23
N GLN A 94 -4.13 -1.62 11.76
CA GLN A 94 -3.50 -1.71 13.09
C GLN A 94 -4.03 -0.62 14.00
N SER A 95 -4.28 -0.99 15.23
CA SER A 95 -4.71 -0.08 16.29
C SER A 95 -3.70 -0.06 17.42
N TYR A 96 -3.36 1.12 17.86
CA TYR A 96 -2.41 1.39 18.92
C TYR A 96 -3.12 2.11 20.07
N THR A 97 -3.04 1.57 21.27
CA THR A 97 -3.59 2.17 22.48
C THR A 97 -2.44 2.54 23.39
N VAL A 98 -2.38 3.80 23.80
CA VAL A 98 -1.49 4.25 24.85
C VAL A 98 -2.27 4.24 26.15
N ASP A 99 -1.88 3.36 27.06
CA ASP A 99 -2.54 3.27 28.36
C ASP A 99 -2.42 4.59 29.13
N SER A 100 -3.47 4.93 29.87
CA SER A 100 -3.42 6.06 30.78
C SER A 100 -2.47 5.75 31.96
N PHE A 101 -1.63 6.70 32.29
CA PHE A 101 -0.75 6.60 33.45
C PHE A 101 -0.67 7.94 34.20
N SER A 102 -0.22 7.87 35.44
CA SER A 102 0.04 9.04 36.26
C SER A 102 1.46 8.94 36.80
N LEU A 103 2.11 10.09 36.96
CA LEU A 103 3.39 10.15 37.62
C LEU A 103 3.18 10.17 39.14
N ASN A 104 4.05 9.49 39.86
CA ASN A 104 3.96 9.41 41.32
C ASN A 104 4.05 10.78 41.96
N GLY A 105 3.27 11.00 43.00
CA GLY A 105 3.38 12.15 43.85
C GLY A 105 4.60 12.07 44.78
N TYR A 106 4.79 13.11 45.56
CA TYR A 106 5.88 13.21 46.53
C TYR A 106 5.40 13.87 47.81
N GLU A 107 5.86 13.39 48.95
CA GLU A 107 5.65 14.01 50.26
C GLU A 107 6.98 14.08 51.01
N THR A 108 7.26 15.23 51.56
CA THR A 108 8.47 15.44 52.36
C THR A 108 8.44 14.58 53.62
N PRO A 109 9.39 13.65 53.81
CA PRO A 109 9.41 12.79 55.01
C PRO A 109 9.65 13.58 56.29
N GLU A 110 10.46 14.64 56.21
CA GLU A 110 10.72 15.58 57.29
C GLU A 110 10.74 17.02 56.74
N PRO A 111 10.25 18.02 57.51
CA PRO A 111 10.21 19.40 57.04
C PRO A 111 11.63 19.98 56.82
N TYR A 112 11.77 20.71 55.72
CA TYR A 112 12.96 21.54 55.51
C TYR A 112 12.93 22.70 56.47
N LYS A 113 14.01 22.89 57.27
CA LYS A 113 14.13 23.98 58.25
C LYS A 113 15.09 25.04 57.74
N PHE A 114 14.68 26.26 57.81
CA PHE A 114 15.54 27.41 57.54
C PHE A 114 15.26 28.54 58.52
N GLY A 115 16.23 29.36 58.77
CA GLY A 115 16.10 30.42 59.71
C GLY A 115 17.17 31.49 59.54
N VAL A 116 17.14 32.45 60.39
CA VAL A 116 18.13 33.56 60.40
C VAL A 116 19.47 33.09 60.92
N ASN A 117 20.55 33.55 60.31
CA ASN A 117 21.91 33.20 60.71
C ASN A 117 22.37 34.00 61.89
N THR A 118 21.74 35.11 62.17
CA THR A 118 22.12 36.00 63.28
C THR A 118 21.00 36.03 64.32
N PRO A 119 21.27 35.67 65.55
CA PRO A 119 20.30 35.80 66.65
C PRO A 119 19.80 37.24 66.82
N LEU A 120 18.50 37.38 66.98
CA LEU A 120 17.80 38.62 67.17
C LEU A 120 17.60 38.85 68.65
N THR A 121 18.06 40.00 69.19
CA THR A 121 17.83 40.41 70.62
C THR A 121 16.73 41.47 70.63
N ILE A 122 15.64 41.18 71.34
CA ILE A 122 14.56 42.13 71.62
C ILE A 122 14.66 42.55 73.10
N PRO A 123 15.06 43.76 73.34
CA PRO A 123 15.10 44.27 74.69
C PRO A 123 13.68 44.59 75.19
N ALA A 124 13.46 44.53 76.49
CA ALA A 124 12.16 44.77 77.11
C ALA A 124 11.57 46.16 76.76
N ILE A 125 12.39 47.15 76.46
CA ILE A 125 11.97 48.52 76.11
C ILE A 125 11.30 48.54 74.68
N ASN A 126 11.52 47.55 73.83
CA ASN A 126 10.98 47.51 72.50
C ASN A 126 9.66 46.71 72.41
N LEU A 127 9.26 46.04 73.49
CA LEU A 127 7.98 45.36 73.55
C LEU A 127 6.80 46.35 73.34
N GLY A 128 5.89 46.08 72.43
CA GLY A 128 4.78 46.98 72.14
C GLY A 128 5.14 48.22 71.31
N GLN A 129 6.35 48.31 70.76
CA GLN A 129 6.78 49.36 69.83
C GLN A 129 6.84 48.77 68.41
N ASN A 130 5.99 49.14 67.52
CA ASN A 130 5.95 48.61 66.12
C ASN A 130 7.28 48.88 65.38
N ILE A 131 8.30 48.07 65.67
CA ILE A 131 9.61 48.10 65.02
C ILE A 131 9.74 46.87 64.15
N GLU A 132 9.78 47.09 62.82
CA GLU A 132 10.02 46.03 61.83
C GLU A 132 11.49 45.66 61.75
N LEU A 133 11.79 44.39 61.90
CA LEU A 133 13.14 43.83 61.81
C LEU A 133 13.22 42.84 60.66
N LYS A 134 14.14 43.14 59.74
CA LYS A 134 14.40 42.28 58.53
C LYS A 134 15.64 41.46 58.79
N LEU A 135 15.51 40.16 58.72
CA LEU A 135 16.50 39.18 59.01
C LEU A 135 16.77 38.30 57.81
N PRO A 136 17.91 38.40 57.14
CA PRO A 136 18.21 37.57 55.98
C PRO A 136 18.39 36.10 56.40
N PHE A 137 17.99 35.21 55.52
CA PHE A 137 18.27 33.79 55.59
C PHE A 137 19.03 33.33 54.36
N ASP A 138 19.77 32.21 54.46
CA ASP A 138 20.49 31.61 53.36
C ASP A 138 19.52 30.92 52.41
N ASP A 139 19.92 30.77 51.13
CA ASP A 139 19.15 30.08 50.14
C ASP A 139 18.81 28.66 50.62
N VAL A 140 17.56 28.24 50.35
CA VAL A 140 17.03 26.95 50.77
C VAL A 140 16.70 26.13 49.54
N GLU A 141 17.30 24.95 49.44
CA GLU A 141 17.04 24.02 48.36
C GLU A 141 16.07 22.93 48.81
N TYR A 142 15.06 22.70 47.99
CA TYR A 142 14.05 21.67 48.16
C TYR A 142 14.22 20.63 47.05
N ALA A 143 14.65 19.43 47.38
CA ALA A 143 14.84 18.34 46.42
C ALA A 143 13.63 17.37 46.44
N VAL A 144 13.08 17.11 45.27
CA VAL A 144 11.98 16.17 45.03
C VAL A 144 12.43 15.16 44.00
N GLU A 145 12.27 13.87 44.27
CA GLU A 145 12.56 12.80 43.33
C GLU A 145 11.26 12.07 42.95
N ILE A 146 11.02 11.93 41.66
CA ILE A 146 9.89 11.18 41.09
C ILE A 146 10.46 10.01 40.31
N LYS A 147 10.00 8.81 40.66
CA LYS A 147 10.36 7.57 40.00
C LYS A 147 9.09 6.87 39.60
N GLN A 148 8.99 6.56 38.29
CA GLN A 148 7.85 5.86 37.71
C GLN A 148 8.37 4.67 36.92
N SER A 149 7.78 3.51 37.11
CA SER A 149 7.99 2.32 36.28
C SER A 149 6.82 2.12 35.32
N ASP A 150 7.03 1.24 34.35
CA ASP A 150 5.97 0.75 33.47
C ASP A 150 5.37 1.82 32.53
N ILE A 151 6.20 2.74 32.02
CA ILE A 151 5.81 3.58 30.89
C ILE A 151 5.66 2.69 29.66
N SER A 152 4.63 2.94 28.86
CA SER A 152 4.37 2.17 27.63
C SER A 152 5.64 2.01 26.79
N SER A 153 5.95 0.77 26.39
CA SER A 153 7.11 0.46 25.54
C SER A 153 7.05 1.12 24.15
N MET A 154 5.88 1.63 23.78
CA MET A 154 5.70 2.42 22.58
C MET A 154 6.34 3.80 22.66
N ILE A 155 6.55 4.33 23.86
CA ILE A 155 7.11 5.66 24.09
C ILE A 155 8.63 5.53 24.18
N SER A 156 9.34 5.86 23.10
CA SER A 156 10.80 5.85 23.06
C SER A 156 11.43 7.22 23.31
N GLY A 157 10.66 8.30 23.12
CA GLY A 157 11.12 9.65 23.41
C GLY A 157 9.98 10.62 23.71
N ILE A 158 10.18 11.50 24.66
CA ILE A 158 9.20 12.52 25.08
C ILE A 158 9.82 13.90 24.93
N LYS A 159 9.08 14.86 24.36
CA LYS A 159 9.44 16.29 24.33
C LYS A 159 8.85 17.03 25.52
N TYR A 160 7.55 16.87 25.74
CA TYR A 160 6.87 17.40 26.90
C TYR A 160 5.62 16.57 27.21
N VAL A 161 5.15 16.69 28.45
CA VAL A 161 3.85 16.15 28.86
C VAL A 161 3.03 17.28 29.49
N ASP A 162 1.78 17.38 29.08
CA ASP A 162 0.80 18.19 29.77
C ASP A 162 0.26 17.37 30.95
N VAL A 163 0.23 17.98 32.10
CA VAL A 163 -0.16 17.32 33.36
C VAL A 163 -1.15 18.16 34.14
N THR A 164 -1.98 17.47 34.89
CA THR A 164 -2.79 18.09 35.94
C THR A 164 -2.28 17.61 37.28
N SER A 165 -1.73 18.52 38.08
CA SER A 165 -1.25 18.26 39.42
C SER A 165 -1.11 19.55 40.23
N ASP A 166 -1.16 19.40 41.54
CA ASP A 166 -0.96 20.50 42.48
C ASP A 166 0.28 20.24 43.35
N LEU A 167 1.17 21.26 43.41
CA LEU A 167 2.27 21.32 44.34
C LEU A 167 1.85 22.19 45.51
N LEU A 168 1.78 21.61 46.69
CA LEU A 168 1.48 22.31 47.95
C LEU A 168 2.79 22.58 48.70
N LEU A 169 3.06 23.86 48.93
CA LEU A 169 4.10 24.30 49.87
C LEU A 169 3.43 24.84 51.14
N LYS A 170 3.77 24.25 52.28
CA LYS A 170 3.27 24.68 53.57
C LYS A 170 4.40 25.23 54.40
N PHE A 171 4.37 26.53 54.69
CA PHE A 171 5.31 27.19 55.61
C PHE A 171 4.70 27.22 56.98
N GLN A 172 5.48 26.81 57.99
CA GLN A 172 5.11 26.84 59.39
C GLN A 172 6.23 27.43 60.20
N TYR A 173 5.88 28.09 61.28
CA TYR A 173 6.85 28.48 62.26
C TYR A 173 6.48 27.94 63.66
N ASP A 174 7.50 27.67 64.49
CA ASP A 174 7.29 27.10 65.82
C ASP A 174 7.26 28.22 66.90
N LYS A 175 6.04 28.57 67.29
CA LYS A 175 5.78 29.60 68.31
C LYS A 175 6.35 29.26 69.67
N GLN A 176 6.62 27.98 69.98
CA GLN A 176 7.20 27.57 71.23
C GLN A 176 8.67 27.93 71.33
N GLN A 177 9.36 28.05 70.23
CA GLN A 177 10.76 28.41 70.15
C GLN A 177 10.97 29.92 70.04
N VAL A 178 9.99 30.66 69.52
CA VAL A 178 10.10 32.09 69.26
C VAL A 178 8.75 32.75 69.55
N PRO A 179 8.65 33.62 70.53
CA PRO A 179 7.38 34.16 71.03
C PRO A 179 6.86 35.34 70.22
N PHE A 180 6.80 35.19 68.92
CA PHE A 180 6.10 36.11 67.99
C PHE A 180 4.73 35.58 67.68
N GLU A 181 3.71 36.43 67.52
CA GLU A 181 2.37 36.02 67.07
C GLU A 181 2.32 35.78 65.58
N VAL A 182 3.11 36.58 64.85
CA VAL A 182 3.21 36.48 63.38
C VAL A 182 4.66 36.68 62.96
N VAL A 183 5.10 35.89 62.00
CA VAL A 183 6.37 36.01 61.27
C VAL A 183 6.07 36.21 59.82
N TYR A 184 6.79 37.07 59.10
CA TYR A 184 6.52 37.31 57.68
C TYR A 184 7.67 36.84 56.81
N ILE A 185 7.35 36.27 55.64
CA ILE A 185 8.28 36.17 54.53
C ILE A 185 8.22 37.50 53.76
N ALA A 186 9.37 38.15 53.59
CA ALA A 186 9.45 39.47 52.99
C ALA A 186 9.03 39.45 51.49
N ALA A 187 8.39 40.56 51.05
CA ALA A 187 8.25 40.85 49.63
C ALA A 187 9.61 40.81 48.91
N GLY A 188 9.66 40.35 47.69
CA GLY A 188 10.87 40.18 46.91
C GLY A 188 11.62 38.86 47.15
N THR A 189 11.16 38.02 48.10
CA THR A 189 11.67 36.64 48.23
C THR A 189 11.24 35.84 47.00
N THR A 190 12.21 35.16 46.37
CA THR A 190 11.98 34.43 45.13
C THR A 190 11.96 32.93 45.37
N LEU A 191 11.03 32.24 44.68
CA LEU A 191 11.00 30.78 44.59
C LEU A 191 11.21 30.38 43.12
N LYS A 192 12.31 29.70 42.86
CA LYS A 192 12.69 29.23 41.53
C LYS A 192 12.55 27.72 41.47
N PHE A 193 11.81 27.24 40.46
CA PHE A 193 11.66 25.82 40.12
C PHE A 193 12.64 25.42 39.02
N PRO A 194 12.89 24.13 38.80
CA PRO A 194 13.62 23.66 37.63
C PRO A 194 13.02 24.21 36.31
N GLU A 195 13.87 24.45 35.30
CA GLU A 195 13.43 25.04 34.03
C GLU A 195 12.45 24.16 33.21
N TRP A 196 12.43 22.87 33.52
CA TRP A 196 11.57 21.90 32.90
C TRP A 196 10.17 21.80 33.55
N ILE A 197 9.90 22.51 34.67
CA ILE A 197 8.56 22.62 35.25
C ILE A 197 7.89 23.90 34.76
N VAL A 198 6.71 23.79 34.17
CA VAL A 198 5.87 24.93 33.79
C VAL A 198 4.71 25.03 34.75
N LEU A 199 4.71 26.14 35.50
CA LEU A 199 3.64 26.43 36.46
C LEU A 199 2.43 27.01 35.72
N GLY A 200 1.25 26.60 36.11
CA GLY A 200 -0.01 27.19 35.72
C GLY A 200 -0.27 28.54 36.40
N GLN A 201 -1.50 28.77 36.81
CA GLN A 201 -1.88 29.97 37.53
C GLN A 201 -1.33 29.93 38.94
N VAL A 202 -0.44 30.87 39.27
CA VAL A 202 0.16 30.97 40.63
C VAL A 202 -0.78 31.71 41.59
N PRO A 203 -0.70 31.43 42.92
CA PRO A 203 -1.47 32.13 43.93
C PRO A 203 -1.27 33.65 43.88
N GLU A 204 -2.28 34.42 44.29
CA GLU A 204 -2.28 35.88 44.22
C GLU A 204 -1.18 36.55 45.06
N VAL A 205 -0.64 35.86 46.05
CA VAL A 205 0.47 36.35 46.90
C VAL A 205 1.78 36.45 46.12
N PHE A 206 1.84 35.88 44.90
CA PHE A 206 3.03 35.89 44.06
C PHE A 206 2.86 36.70 42.78
N THR A 207 4.00 37.13 42.25
CA THR A 207 4.14 37.58 40.86
C THR A 207 4.99 36.56 40.11
N LYS A 208 4.55 36.09 38.96
CA LYS A 208 5.34 35.25 38.07
C LYS A 208 6.34 36.15 37.33
N VAL A 209 7.64 35.97 37.61
CA VAL A 209 8.73 36.79 37.04
C VAL A 209 9.43 36.06 35.89
N ALA A 210 9.33 34.73 35.82
CA ALA A 210 9.75 33.89 34.71
C ALA A 210 8.85 32.64 34.67
N PRO A 211 8.86 31.83 33.57
CA PRO A 211 8.04 30.62 33.48
C PRO A 211 8.13 29.67 34.67
N ASN A 212 9.34 29.58 35.28
CA ASN A 212 9.66 28.73 36.41
C ASN A 212 10.08 29.51 37.68
N GLN A 213 9.83 30.81 37.75
CA GLN A 213 10.21 31.66 38.91
C GLN A 213 9.08 32.60 39.31
N ILE A 214 8.82 32.63 40.59
CA ILE A 214 7.82 33.48 41.23
C ILE A 214 8.46 34.29 42.34
N GLU A 215 7.83 35.41 42.69
CA GLU A 215 8.28 36.34 43.76
C GLU A 215 7.10 36.72 44.63
N PHE A 216 7.31 36.73 45.95
CA PHE A 216 6.32 37.25 46.91
C PHE A 216 6.08 38.74 46.66
N LYS A 217 4.81 39.12 46.37
CA LYS A 217 4.42 40.51 46.11
C LYS A 217 4.54 41.40 47.35
N ASP A 218 4.07 40.85 48.46
CA ASP A 218 3.91 41.54 49.72
C ASP A 218 4.52 40.71 50.84
N ASN A 219 4.79 41.36 52.02
CA ASN A 219 5.17 40.64 53.21
C ASN A 219 4.06 39.64 53.58
N THR A 220 4.34 38.37 53.46
CA THR A 220 3.37 37.28 53.63
C THR A 220 3.38 36.76 55.07
N PRO A 221 2.25 36.90 55.80
CA PRO A 221 2.19 36.51 57.20
C PRO A 221 2.14 35.00 57.39
N ILE A 222 2.91 34.49 58.32
CA ILE A 222 2.91 33.11 58.75
C ILE A 222 2.61 33.09 60.26
N THR A 223 1.45 32.56 60.61
CA THR A 223 1.03 32.32 61.98
C THR A 223 1.44 30.92 62.45
N ASP A 224 1.11 30.58 63.68
CA ASP A 224 1.39 29.23 64.23
C ASP A 224 0.63 28.12 63.46
N GLY A 225 -0.47 28.47 62.78
CA GLY A 225 -1.19 27.55 61.89
C GLY A 225 -0.51 27.32 60.54
N GLY A 226 0.50 28.16 60.22
CA GLY A 226 1.20 28.15 58.95
C GLY A 226 0.39 28.78 57.81
N ILE A 227 0.99 28.75 56.62
CA ILE A 227 0.34 29.11 55.36
C ILE A 227 0.53 27.98 54.34
N SER A 228 -0.50 27.64 53.62
CA SER A 228 -0.48 26.66 52.53
C SER A 228 -0.64 27.37 51.19
N LEU A 229 0.31 27.16 50.30
CA LEU A 229 0.39 27.77 48.98
C LEU A 229 0.33 26.68 47.93
N LEU A 230 -0.65 26.76 47.04
CA LEU A 230 -0.93 25.76 46.02
C LEU A 230 -0.47 26.26 44.64
N PHE A 231 0.32 25.46 43.95
CA PHE A 231 0.87 25.76 42.64
C PHE A 231 0.44 24.69 41.64
N PRO A 232 -0.47 25.00 40.71
CA PRO A 232 -0.76 24.08 39.61
C PRO A 232 0.49 23.87 38.75
N ILE A 233 0.73 22.64 38.36
CA ILE A 233 1.73 22.29 37.34
C ILE A 233 0.99 21.92 36.08
N ASP A 234 1.24 22.64 34.97
CA ASP A 234 0.57 22.47 33.73
C ASP A 234 1.36 21.56 32.75
N MET A 235 2.71 21.61 32.80
CA MET A 235 3.54 20.89 31.85
C MET A 235 4.93 20.54 32.42
N ILE A 236 5.46 19.40 31.97
CA ILE A 236 6.86 18.99 32.16
C ILE A 236 7.55 19.00 30.80
N ASP A 237 8.56 19.85 30.63
CA ASP A 237 9.33 20.02 29.40
C ASP A 237 10.59 19.16 29.41
N PHE A 238 10.54 17.97 28.79
CA PHE A 238 11.64 17.01 28.78
C PHE A 238 12.86 17.49 27.98
N ARG A 239 12.69 18.46 27.07
CA ARG A 239 13.80 19.08 26.31
C ARG A 239 14.77 19.85 27.21
N LYS A 240 14.33 20.20 28.39
CA LYS A 240 15.12 20.96 29.38
C LYS A 240 15.60 20.13 30.56
N LEU A 241 15.36 18.81 30.52
CA LEU A 241 15.87 17.91 31.54
C LEU A 241 17.40 17.79 31.46
N PRO A 242 18.10 17.62 32.58
CA PRO A 242 19.46 17.15 32.60
C PRO A 242 19.62 15.78 31.90
N GLU A 243 20.80 15.51 31.35
CA GLU A 243 21.10 14.28 30.62
C GLU A 243 20.91 12.98 31.42
N ASP A 244 20.98 13.05 32.74
CA ASP A 244 20.80 11.92 33.66
C ASP A 244 19.35 11.69 34.08
N GLN A 245 18.40 12.41 33.49
CA GLN A 245 16.98 12.36 33.80
C GLN A 245 16.14 12.08 32.55
N GLY A 246 14.92 11.60 32.73
CA GLY A 246 13.97 11.29 31.67
C GLY A 246 13.62 9.81 31.62
N VAL A 247 13.18 9.35 30.43
CA VAL A 247 12.80 7.95 30.20
C VAL A 247 14.04 7.14 29.91
N THR A 248 14.22 6.04 30.65
CA THR A 248 15.33 5.10 30.44
C THR A 248 14.95 4.05 29.38
N ALA A 249 15.95 3.36 28.83
CA ALA A 249 15.75 2.28 27.88
C ALA A 249 14.87 1.12 28.42
N ASP A 250 14.79 0.97 29.72
CA ASP A 250 13.97 -0.05 30.41
C ASP A 250 12.51 0.42 30.64
N GLY A 251 12.10 1.59 30.09
CA GLY A 251 10.76 2.14 30.27
C GLY A 251 10.48 2.72 31.65
N ASN A 252 11.52 3.10 32.40
CA ASN A 252 11.37 3.79 33.65
C ASN A 252 11.61 5.29 33.49
N LEU A 253 10.85 6.10 34.22
CA LEU A 253 11.04 7.55 34.28
C LEU A 253 11.73 7.94 35.61
N TYR A 254 12.73 8.76 35.48
CA TYR A 254 13.40 9.39 36.62
C TYR A 254 13.44 10.91 36.47
N LEU A 255 12.88 11.65 37.43
CA LEU A 255 12.91 13.10 37.49
C LEU A 255 13.40 13.53 38.85
N LYS A 256 14.33 14.50 38.90
CA LYS A 256 14.81 15.13 40.12
C LYS A 256 14.63 16.63 40.02
N ALA A 257 13.70 17.16 40.80
CA ALA A 257 13.41 18.58 40.88
C ALA A 257 14.16 19.19 42.08
N THR A 258 14.84 20.31 41.88
CA THR A 258 15.34 21.13 42.95
C THR A 258 14.75 22.52 42.83
N ALA A 259 13.90 22.90 43.76
CA ALA A 259 13.38 24.26 43.87
C ALA A 259 14.23 25.05 44.90
N THR A 260 14.46 26.32 44.63
CA THR A 260 15.30 27.18 45.49
C THR A 260 14.51 28.39 45.96
N LEU A 261 14.43 28.57 47.26
CA LEU A 261 13.93 29.78 47.87
C LEU A 261 15.15 30.68 48.21
N SER A 262 15.19 31.88 47.62
CA SER A 262 16.36 32.76 47.70
C SER A 262 15.98 34.24 47.84
N ASN A 263 16.97 35.06 48.05
CA ASN A 263 16.83 36.52 48.28
C ASN A 263 15.88 36.87 49.42
N GLY A 264 15.76 35.99 50.40
CA GLY A 264 14.70 36.07 51.39
C GLY A 264 15.09 36.76 52.67
N ASN A 265 14.11 37.38 53.30
CA ASN A 265 14.21 37.85 54.69
C ASN A 265 12.99 37.34 55.47
N ILE A 266 13.24 36.99 56.70
CA ILE A 266 12.22 36.86 57.76
C ILE A 266 11.99 38.22 58.34
N ILE A 267 10.73 38.67 58.36
CA ILE A 267 10.36 39.93 59.05
C ILE A 267 9.62 39.59 60.34
N VAL A 268 9.99 40.23 61.39
CA VAL A 268 9.30 40.20 62.68
C VAL A 268 9.07 41.62 63.17
N ASN A 269 7.93 41.86 63.80
CA ASN A 269 7.63 43.12 64.45
C ASN A 269 7.80 42.96 65.95
N SER A 270 8.37 43.95 66.56
CA SER A 270 8.64 43.94 68.04
C SER A 270 7.35 43.97 68.87
N ASP A 271 6.23 44.48 68.29
CA ASP A 271 4.90 44.49 68.94
C ASP A 271 4.24 43.11 68.94
N ASP A 272 4.62 42.22 67.98
CA ASP A 272 4.16 40.83 67.95
C ASP A 272 4.93 39.94 68.98
N CYS A 273 5.97 40.46 69.60
CA CYS A 273 6.76 39.73 70.57
C CYS A 273 6.19 39.92 72.01
N THR A 274 5.91 38.83 72.68
CA THR A 274 5.31 38.83 73.99
C THR A 274 6.33 38.77 75.11
N VAL A 275 7.60 38.41 74.84
CA VAL A 275 8.67 38.23 75.84
C VAL A 275 9.98 38.77 75.30
N ALA A 276 10.68 39.59 76.14
CA ALA A 276 12.03 40.08 75.82
C ALA A 276 13.06 38.91 75.87
N GLY A 277 14.00 38.90 74.90
CA GLY A 277 15.00 37.85 74.85
C GLY A 277 15.82 37.87 73.58
N THR A 278 16.67 36.86 73.43
CA THR A 278 17.42 36.61 72.21
C THR A 278 16.85 35.39 71.53
N TYR A 279 16.48 35.53 70.27
CA TYR A 279 15.75 34.56 69.52
C TYR A 279 16.41 34.28 68.13
N THR A 280 16.23 33.07 67.61
CA THR A 280 16.66 32.71 66.29
C THR A 280 15.41 32.24 65.52
N PRO A 281 14.64 33.15 64.86
CA PRO A 281 13.45 32.77 64.12
C PRO A 281 13.78 31.78 63.06
N SER A 282 12.99 30.69 62.96
CA SER A 282 13.10 29.67 61.94
C SER A 282 11.74 29.26 61.44
N LEU A 283 11.71 28.88 60.20
CA LEU A 283 10.55 28.36 59.49
C LEU A 283 10.77 26.90 59.08
N SER A 284 9.70 26.16 58.99
CA SER A 284 9.69 24.81 58.45
C SER A 284 8.85 24.80 57.18
N THR A 285 9.33 24.16 56.11
CA THR A 285 8.58 23.99 54.87
C THR A 285 8.30 22.52 54.65
N TYR A 286 7.04 22.19 54.38
CA TYR A 286 6.58 20.89 53.93
C TYR A 286 6.22 20.99 52.47
N ILE A 287 6.59 19.97 51.70
CA ILE A 287 6.27 19.86 50.29
C ILE A 287 5.39 18.63 50.13
N HIS A 288 4.27 18.82 49.48
CA HIS A 288 3.41 17.75 49.02
C HIS A 288 3.09 17.97 47.54
N LEU A 289 3.39 17.00 46.72
CA LEU A 289 3.08 16.97 45.31
C LEU A 289 2.07 15.85 45.09
N ASP A 290 0.89 16.21 44.60
CA ASP A 290 -0.10 15.23 44.22
C ASP A 290 0.40 14.35 43.05
N PRO A 291 -0.07 13.11 42.91
CA PRO A 291 0.19 12.34 41.71
C PRO A 291 -0.24 13.15 40.47
N MET A 292 0.64 13.23 39.46
CA MET A 292 0.38 14.00 38.26
C MET A 292 -0.38 13.14 37.25
N THR A 293 -1.60 13.52 36.92
CA THR A 293 -2.32 12.93 35.80
C THR A 293 -1.71 13.46 34.51
N VAL A 294 -1.38 12.53 33.58
CA VAL A 294 -0.85 12.88 32.28
C VAL A 294 -2.03 13.03 31.32
N ASP A 295 -2.27 14.26 30.86
CA ASP A 295 -3.38 14.60 29.98
C ASP A 295 -3.02 14.46 28.50
N ALA A 296 -1.78 14.83 28.15
CA ALA A 296 -1.25 14.71 26.80
C ALA A 296 0.28 14.49 26.83
N ILE A 297 0.79 13.73 25.85
CA ILE A 297 2.21 13.45 25.67
C ILE A 297 2.63 13.89 24.28
N CYS A 298 3.54 14.84 24.19
CA CYS A 298 4.20 15.17 22.94
C CYS A 298 5.45 14.31 22.79
N LEU A 299 5.46 13.47 21.76
CA LEU A 299 6.54 12.52 21.53
C LEU A 299 7.67 13.14 20.70
N SER A 300 8.91 12.75 20.99
CA SER A 300 10.05 12.95 20.09
C SER A 300 10.30 11.72 19.23
N ASP A 301 9.90 10.56 19.72
CA ASP A 301 10.06 9.30 19.04
C ASP A 301 9.06 8.27 19.58
N ILE A 302 8.66 7.32 18.74
CA ILE A 302 7.72 6.25 19.05
C ILE A 302 8.22 4.92 18.51
N ASN A 303 8.15 3.90 19.34
CA ASN A 303 8.45 2.54 18.94
C ASN A 303 7.14 1.79 18.63
N LEU A 304 6.82 1.66 17.36
CA LEU A 304 5.64 0.89 16.91
C LEU A 304 5.91 -0.62 16.83
N GLY A 305 7.15 -1.06 17.08
CA GLY A 305 7.57 -2.45 17.03
C GLY A 305 7.56 -3.02 15.60
N ASP A 306 7.73 -4.35 15.49
CA ASP A 306 7.69 -5.08 14.21
C ASP A 306 6.26 -5.17 13.62
N ALA A 307 5.26 -4.72 14.35
CA ALA A 307 3.85 -4.81 13.95
C ALA A 307 3.47 -3.92 12.75
N VAL A 308 4.40 -3.09 12.28
CA VAL A 308 4.18 -2.14 11.18
C VAL A 308 4.85 -2.58 9.89
N SER A 309 5.44 -3.75 9.85
CA SER A 309 5.94 -4.34 8.61
C SER A 309 4.96 -5.40 8.09
N ILE A 310 4.58 -5.27 6.83
CA ILE A 310 3.70 -6.20 6.14
C ILE A 310 4.51 -6.86 5.04
N SER A 311 4.31 -8.16 4.88
CA SER A 311 4.83 -8.89 3.73
C SER A 311 3.67 -9.72 3.17
N GLN A 312 3.25 -9.40 1.96
CA GLN A 312 2.18 -10.11 1.26
C GLN A 312 2.68 -10.63 -0.08
N GLU A 313 2.34 -11.88 -0.37
CA GLU A 313 2.55 -12.49 -1.67
C GLU A 313 1.22 -12.58 -2.43
N VAL A 314 1.24 -12.21 -3.70
CA VAL A 314 0.10 -12.30 -4.61
C VAL A 314 0.51 -13.20 -5.76
N SER A 315 -0.09 -14.38 -5.86
CA SER A 315 0.14 -15.30 -6.97
C SER A 315 -0.55 -14.80 -8.23
N LEU A 316 0.20 -14.60 -9.30
CA LEU A 316 -0.33 -14.25 -10.62
C LEU A 316 -0.63 -15.50 -11.45
N VAL A 317 0.19 -16.55 -11.32
CA VAL A 317 0.01 -17.82 -12.03
C VAL A 317 -1.32 -18.50 -11.71
N GLU A 318 -1.78 -18.40 -10.44
CA GLU A 318 -3.08 -18.96 -10.05
C GLU A 318 -4.26 -18.07 -10.45
N SER A 319 -3.99 -16.82 -10.80
CA SER A 319 -5.00 -15.79 -11.01
C SER A 319 -5.19 -15.41 -12.48
N LEU A 320 -4.13 -15.48 -13.29
CA LEU A 320 -4.16 -15.11 -14.71
C LEU A 320 -4.41 -16.34 -15.60
N PRO A 321 -5.08 -16.18 -16.75
CA PRO A 321 -5.16 -17.23 -17.76
C PRO A 321 -3.77 -17.74 -18.16
N GLU A 322 -3.59 -19.07 -18.21
CA GLU A 322 -2.33 -19.73 -18.59
C GLU A 322 -1.72 -19.16 -19.88
N LEU A 323 -2.57 -18.73 -20.78
CA LEU A 323 -2.20 -18.09 -22.04
C LEU A 323 -1.30 -16.86 -21.85
N LEU A 324 -1.42 -16.11 -20.77
CA LEU A 324 -0.69 -14.85 -20.56
C LEU A 324 0.75 -15.05 -20.00
N TYR A 325 1.09 -16.24 -19.53
CA TYR A 325 2.44 -16.56 -19.03
C TYR A 325 3.09 -17.77 -19.71
N SER A 326 2.51 -18.22 -20.85
CA SER A 326 3.10 -19.30 -21.64
C SER A 326 4.42 -18.86 -22.28
N GLU A 327 5.30 -19.84 -22.54
CA GLU A 327 6.59 -19.58 -23.20
C GLU A 327 6.39 -18.93 -24.57
N GLY A 328 7.14 -17.87 -24.86
CA GLY A 328 7.07 -17.12 -26.13
C GLY A 328 6.11 -15.93 -26.09
N ILE A 329 5.56 -15.56 -24.94
CA ILE A 329 4.72 -14.39 -24.76
C ILE A 329 5.52 -13.28 -24.08
N VAL A 330 5.41 -12.07 -24.64
CA VAL A 330 5.89 -10.81 -24.05
C VAL A 330 4.67 -9.92 -23.92
N LEU A 331 4.24 -9.65 -22.69
CA LEU A 331 3.01 -8.88 -22.45
C LEU A 331 3.17 -7.41 -22.80
N ASP A 332 4.31 -6.81 -22.51
CA ASP A 332 4.59 -5.37 -22.77
C ASP A 332 3.38 -4.49 -22.46
N LEU A 333 2.88 -4.57 -21.22
CA LEU A 333 1.71 -3.81 -20.79
C LEU A 333 2.12 -2.36 -20.49
N GLU A 334 1.27 -1.44 -20.91
CA GLU A 334 1.45 0.01 -20.70
C GLU A 334 0.41 0.57 -19.73
N ASP A 335 0.72 1.72 -19.14
CA ASP A 335 -0.16 2.47 -18.24
C ASP A 335 -0.51 1.72 -16.93
N LEU A 336 0.42 0.96 -16.39
CA LEU A 336 0.25 0.33 -15.08
C LEU A 336 0.03 1.40 -14.00
N LYS A 337 -0.87 1.09 -13.05
CA LYS A 337 -1.21 1.99 -11.94
C LYS A 337 -1.20 1.25 -10.62
N LEU A 338 -0.62 1.89 -9.62
CA LEU A 338 -0.74 1.46 -8.23
C LEU A 338 -1.42 2.58 -7.44
N LYS A 339 -2.58 2.31 -6.89
CA LYS A 339 -3.26 3.21 -5.96
C LYS A 339 -3.05 2.73 -4.54
N ILE A 340 -2.70 3.65 -3.66
CA ILE A 340 -2.55 3.41 -2.23
C ILE A 340 -3.56 4.29 -1.50
N ASN A 341 -4.44 3.66 -0.75
CA ASN A 341 -5.40 4.33 0.12
C ASN A 341 -4.91 4.26 1.55
N LEU A 342 -4.62 5.41 2.14
CA LEU A 342 -4.07 5.52 3.48
C LEU A 342 -4.96 6.37 4.38
N ASN A 343 -5.32 5.82 5.55
CA ASN A 343 -5.93 6.57 6.63
C ASN A 343 -5.01 6.48 7.85
N ASN A 344 -4.43 7.61 8.23
CA ASN A 344 -3.51 7.70 9.36
C ASN A 344 -4.14 8.43 10.55
N GLY A 345 -4.67 7.68 11.50
CA GLY A 345 -5.15 8.22 12.77
C GLY A 345 -4.04 8.48 13.80
N LEU A 346 -2.79 8.12 13.55
CA LEU A 346 -1.67 8.46 14.44
C LEU A 346 -1.38 9.96 14.35
N PRO A 347 -1.17 10.66 15.48
CA PRO A 347 -0.99 12.11 15.50
C PRO A 347 0.42 12.55 15.07
N PHE A 348 0.99 11.91 14.05
CA PHE A 348 2.28 12.26 13.44
C PHE A 348 2.32 11.84 11.99
N SER A 349 3.23 12.48 11.27
CA SER A 349 3.52 12.20 9.87
C SER A 349 4.74 11.29 9.75
N GLY A 350 4.90 10.67 8.59
CA GLY A 350 6.01 9.77 8.33
C GLY A 350 6.06 9.34 6.87
N LYS A 351 6.69 8.18 6.63
CA LYS A 351 6.80 7.55 5.32
C LYS A 351 6.41 6.09 5.43
N ILE A 352 5.69 5.60 4.44
CA ILE A 352 5.56 4.18 4.19
C ILE A 352 6.63 3.81 3.16
N ASN A 353 7.55 2.96 3.55
CA ASN A 353 8.57 2.41 2.67
C ASN A 353 8.00 1.13 2.07
N THR A 354 7.74 1.12 0.78
CA THR A 354 7.20 -0.03 0.07
C THR A 354 8.24 -0.60 -0.87
N GLN A 355 8.40 -1.90 -0.83
CA GLN A 355 9.20 -2.65 -1.77
C GLN A 355 8.29 -3.65 -2.49
N ILE A 356 8.29 -3.60 -3.82
CA ILE A 356 7.57 -4.54 -4.69
C ILE A 356 8.61 -5.36 -5.41
N ASP A 357 8.61 -6.66 -5.14
CA ASP A 357 9.49 -7.63 -5.78
C ASP A 357 8.66 -8.56 -6.67
N THR A 358 9.11 -8.81 -7.89
CA THR A 358 8.50 -9.80 -8.79
C THR A 358 9.43 -11.00 -8.96
N TYR A 359 8.84 -12.18 -8.99
CA TYR A 359 9.59 -13.43 -9.02
C TYR A 359 9.07 -14.39 -10.09
N ALA A 360 9.99 -15.13 -10.71
CA ALA A 360 9.73 -16.27 -11.58
C ALA A 360 10.28 -17.58 -10.98
N GLU A 361 10.04 -18.69 -11.68
CA GLU A 361 10.53 -20.03 -11.33
C GLU A 361 10.19 -20.44 -9.88
N GLY A 362 8.95 -20.20 -9.47
CA GLY A 362 8.46 -20.51 -8.13
C GLY A 362 9.20 -19.77 -7.01
N GLY A 363 9.72 -18.57 -7.31
CA GLY A 363 10.44 -17.71 -6.35
C GLY A 363 11.97 -17.84 -6.38
N ALA A 364 12.51 -18.63 -7.32
CA ALA A 364 13.96 -18.81 -7.43
C ALA A 364 14.65 -17.61 -8.09
N THR A 365 13.96 -16.92 -8.99
CA THR A 365 14.52 -15.82 -9.78
C THR A 365 13.77 -14.52 -9.49
N LEU A 366 14.49 -13.50 -8.97
CA LEU A 366 14.00 -12.13 -8.83
C LEU A 366 14.05 -11.46 -10.20
N LEU A 367 12.91 -10.96 -10.69
CA LEU A 367 12.81 -10.26 -11.95
C LEU A 367 12.99 -8.75 -11.76
N HIS A 368 12.15 -8.14 -10.92
CA HIS A 368 12.16 -6.70 -10.65
C HIS A 368 12.12 -6.41 -9.16
N ASN A 369 12.68 -5.26 -8.79
CA ASN A 369 12.68 -4.75 -7.43
C ASN A 369 12.41 -3.24 -7.46
N TYR A 370 11.23 -2.83 -7.05
CA TYR A 370 10.83 -1.42 -6.96
C TYR A 370 10.77 -0.98 -5.51
N LYS A 371 11.31 0.22 -5.25
CA LYS A 371 11.21 0.87 -3.95
C LYS A 371 10.41 2.14 -4.11
N ILE A 372 9.29 2.20 -3.46
CA ILE A 372 8.35 3.30 -3.54
C ILE A 372 8.10 3.81 -2.13
N ASP A 373 8.59 5.01 -1.83
CA ASP A 373 8.35 5.65 -0.56
C ASP A 373 7.24 6.69 -0.74
N PHE A 374 6.22 6.62 0.11
CA PHE A 374 5.18 7.63 0.08
C PHE A 374 4.97 8.26 1.44
N PRO A 375 4.80 9.60 1.50
CA PRO A 375 4.57 10.30 2.75
C PRO A 375 3.17 9.97 3.27
N PHE A 376 3.01 9.98 4.56
CA PHE A 376 1.71 10.01 5.21
C PHE A 376 1.63 11.17 6.18
N TYR A 377 0.45 11.75 6.30
CA TYR A 377 0.19 12.87 7.18
C TYR A 377 -0.90 12.47 8.18
N PHE A 378 -0.88 13.11 9.36
CA PHE A 378 -1.95 12.93 10.32
C PHE A 378 -3.30 13.37 9.74
N ASP A 379 -4.27 12.48 9.83
CA ASP A 379 -5.63 12.70 9.36
C ASP A 379 -6.62 12.59 10.54
N PRO A 380 -6.85 13.68 11.28
CA PRO A 380 -7.74 13.68 12.45
C PRO A 380 -9.21 13.45 12.07
N GLU A 381 -9.59 13.70 10.82
CA GLU A 381 -10.96 13.54 10.33
C GLU A 381 -11.21 12.13 9.78
N GLY A 382 -10.16 11.35 9.53
CA GLY A 382 -10.25 10.00 9.00
C GLY A 382 -10.75 9.93 7.56
N LEU A 383 -10.53 10.98 6.77
CA LEU A 383 -10.98 11.06 5.38
C LEU A 383 -10.16 10.14 4.46
N GLY A 384 -8.92 9.86 4.85
CA GLY A 384 -7.97 9.12 4.04
C GLY A 384 -7.37 9.94 2.90
N VAL A 385 -6.24 9.47 2.38
CA VAL A 385 -5.55 10.04 1.22
C VAL A 385 -5.30 8.93 0.23
N GLU A 386 -5.57 9.17 -1.05
CA GLU A 386 -5.23 8.28 -2.15
C GLU A 386 -3.99 8.80 -2.86
N TYR A 387 -3.00 7.92 -3.06
CA TYR A 387 -1.81 8.15 -3.87
C TYR A 387 -1.89 7.25 -5.11
N GLU A 388 -1.68 7.80 -6.29
CA GLU A 388 -1.59 7.05 -7.54
C GLU A 388 -0.18 7.12 -8.09
N TYR A 389 0.38 5.98 -8.46
CA TYR A 389 1.72 5.81 -9.01
C TYR A 389 1.62 5.26 -10.43
N THR A 390 2.33 5.90 -11.37
CA THR A 390 2.39 5.51 -12.78
C THR A 390 3.79 5.75 -13.32
N GLU A 391 4.13 5.17 -14.47
CA GLU A 391 5.38 5.47 -15.15
C GLU A 391 5.42 6.90 -15.70
N SER A 392 4.31 7.39 -16.25
CA SER A 392 4.24 8.74 -16.84
C SER A 392 4.30 9.87 -15.83
N GLY A 393 3.71 9.68 -14.63
CA GLY A 393 3.54 10.74 -13.62
C GLY A 393 2.54 11.82 -14.05
N GLU A 394 1.63 11.52 -14.97
CA GLU A 394 0.60 12.45 -15.45
C GLU A 394 -0.62 12.50 -14.49
N ASN A 395 -1.49 13.49 -14.70
CA ASN A 395 -2.75 13.65 -13.96
C ASN A 395 -2.61 13.67 -12.42
N SER A 396 -1.52 14.24 -11.91
CA SER A 396 -1.18 14.31 -10.49
C SER A 396 -0.71 12.98 -9.87
N SER A 397 -0.47 11.95 -10.67
CA SER A 397 0.15 10.72 -10.21
C SER A 397 1.65 10.92 -9.91
N ILE A 398 2.20 10.03 -9.09
CA ILE A 398 3.62 10.03 -8.73
C ILE A 398 4.35 9.16 -9.75
N LYS A 399 5.42 9.71 -10.34
CA LYS A 399 6.22 8.99 -11.33
C LYS A 399 7.07 7.91 -10.68
N VAL A 400 7.02 6.69 -11.26
CA VAL A 400 7.91 5.57 -10.93
C VAL A 400 8.56 5.10 -12.21
N ASP A 401 9.87 5.26 -12.33
CA ASP A 401 10.61 4.88 -13.54
C ASP A 401 10.53 3.37 -13.80
N GLU A 402 10.35 2.97 -15.05
CA GLU A 402 10.24 1.58 -15.52
C GLU A 402 9.09 0.78 -14.88
N PHE A 403 8.04 1.46 -14.39
CA PHE A 403 6.95 0.79 -13.68
C PHE A 403 6.15 -0.17 -14.58
N ASP A 404 5.98 0.16 -15.86
CA ASP A 404 5.29 -0.67 -16.83
C ASP A 404 6.02 -1.99 -17.10
N SER A 405 7.33 -2.07 -16.79
CA SER A 405 8.10 -3.31 -16.86
C SER A 405 7.80 -4.31 -15.74
N LEU A 406 7.01 -3.95 -14.72
CA LEU A 406 6.71 -4.79 -13.55
C LEU A 406 6.18 -6.19 -13.92
N LEU A 407 5.41 -6.28 -15.01
CA LEU A 407 4.82 -7.51 -15.51
C LEU A 407 5.53 -8.05 -16.76
N ASN A 408 6.72 -7.57 -17.10
CA ASN A 408 7.47 -8.00 -18.27
C ASN A 408 8.93 -8.40 -17.91
N PRO A 409 9.30 -9.71 -17.95
CA PRO A 409 8.43 -10.85 -18.26
C PRO A 409 7.38 -11.10 -17.17
N ALA A 410 6.28 -11.78 -17.53
CA ALA A 410 5.22 -12.09 -16.59
C ALA A 410 5.76 -12.88 -15.39
N PRO A 411 5.60 -12.36 -14.16
CA PRO A 411 6.11 -13.05 -12.96
C PRO A 411 5.12 -14.10 -12.45
N ASP A 412 5.62 -15.08 -11.72
CA ASP A 412 4.79 -16.07 -11.03
C ASP A 412 4.03 -15.43 -9.87
N PHE A 413 4.69 -14.53 -9.15
CA PHE A 413 4.05 -13.79 -8.06
C PHE A 413 4.73 -12.44 -7.79
N LEU A 414 3.96 -11.57 -7.14
CA LEU A 414 4.41 -10.30 -6.57
C LEU A 414 4.57 -10.46 -5.06
N ARG A 415 5.64 -9.92 -4.49
CA ARG A 415 5.78 -9.76 -3.04
C ARG A 415 5.81 -8.28 -2.71
N ILE A 416 4.84 -7.85 -1.91
CA ILE A 416 4.71 -6.47 -1.44
C ILE A 416 5.17 -6.44 0.01
N ASN A 417 6.26 -5.74 0.29
CA ASN A 417 6.73 -5.46 1.64
C ASN A 417 6.49 -3.98 1.92
N ALA A 418 5.80 -3.68 2.99
CA ALA A 418 5.56 -2.30 3.41
C ALA A 418 5.91 -2.12 4.89
N GLY A 419 6.57 -1.03 5.21
CA GLY A 419 6.94 -0.67 6.58
C GLY A 419 6.66 0.80 6.85
N LEU A 420 6.18 1.11 8.05
CA LEU A 420 5.93 2.48 8.49
C LEU A 420 7.22 3.04 9.12
N ALA A 421 7.68 4.19 8.66
CA ALA A 421 8.77 4.94 9.28
C ALA A 421 8.25 6.34 9.66
N ILE A 422 8.44 6.70 10.93
CA ILE A 422 8.08 8.04 11.42
C ILE A 422 9.18 9.00 11.05
N ASP A 423 8.82 10.17 10.55
CA ASP A 423 9.76 11.24 10.30
C ASP A 423 9.97 12.07 11.56
N SER A 424 10.94 11.66 12.39
CA SER A 424 11.33 12.38 13.60
C SER A 424 12.20 13.61 13.31
N SER A 425 12.59 13.86 12.05
CA SER A 425 13.49 14.94 11.67
C SER A 425 12.79 16.30 11.54
N ASP A 426 11.48 16.33 11.39
CA ASP A 426 10.70 17.56 11.30
C ASP A 426 10.33 18.06 12.70
N GLU A 427 10.98 19.13 13.15
CA GLU A 427 10.74 19.72 14.46
C GLU A 427 9.31 20.28 14.64
N GLU A 428 8.56 20.49 13.56
CA GLU A 428 7.17 20.95 13.59
C GLU A 428 6.16 19.79 13.65
N ASN A 429 6.56 18.56 13.34
CA ASN A 429 5.72 17.36 13.34
C ASN A 429 5.71 16.65 14.70
N TYR A 430 5.20 17.33 15.72
CA TYR A 430 5.06 16.72 17.04
C TYR A 430 3.72 16.00 17.16
N GLY A 431 3.77 14.68 17.20
CA GLY A 431 2.61 13.89 17.58
C GLY A 431 2.25 14.11 19.05
N VAL A 432 1.04 14.58 19.29
CA VAL A 432 0.48 14.65 20.64
C VAL A 432 -0.45 13.48 20.85
N ILE A 433 -0.09 12.60 21.76
CA ILE A 433 -0.88 11.43 22.14
C ILE A 433 -1.66 11.73 23.41
N THR A 434 -2.94 11.40 23.43
CA THR A 434 -3.78 11.43 24.63
C THR A 434 -3.78 10.03 25.25
N PRO A 435 -3.29 9.86 26.47
CA PRO A 435 -3.35 8.57 27.18
C PRO A 435 -4.78 8.05 27.30
N GLY A 436 -4.95 6.74 27.14
CA GLY A 436 -6.26 6.10 27.11
C GLY A 436 -6.95 6.11 25.74
N SER A 437 -6.40 6.81 24.74
CA SER A 437 -6.93 6.86 23.39
C SER A 437 -6.37 5.74 22.51
N THR A 438 -7.18 5.33 21.52
CA THR A 438 -6.78 4.36 20.50
C THR A 438 -6.64 5.06 19.17
N TYR A 439 -5.54 4.83 18.50
CA TYR A 439 -5.18 5.37 17.19
C TYR A 439 -5.12 4.24 16.18
N THR A 440 -5.71 4.42 15.01
CA THR A 440 -5.77 3.37 13.99
C THR A 440 -5.11 3.86 12.70
N VAL A 441 -4.26 3.00 12.12
CA VAL A 441 -3.71 3.18 10.78
C VAL A 441 -4.32 2.12 9.88
N LYS A 442 -4.86 2.55 8.75
CA LYS A 442 -5.36 1.67 7.70
C LYS A 442 -4.68 1.99 6.39
N CYS A 443 -4.27 0.95 5.69
CA CYS A 443 -3.70 1.07 4.35
C CYS A 443 -4.29 -0.03 3.48
N GLY A 444 -4.72 0.34 2.29
CA GLY A 444 -5.13 -0.58 1.24
C GLY A 444 -4.42 -0.23 -0.07
N TYR A 445 -4.41 -1.17 -1.01
CA TYR A 445 -3.89 -0.93 -2.34
C TYR A 445 -4.87 -1.41 -3.42
N GLU A 446 -4.74 -0.84 -4.60
CA GLU A 446 -5.34 -1.31 -5.83
C GLU A 446 -4.29 -1.19 -6.94
N PHE A 447 -3.87 -2.34 -7.46
CA PHE A 447 -3.02 -2.43 -8.65
C PHE A 447 -3.91 -2.62 -9.87
N ILE A 448 -3.70 -1.81 -10.91
CA ILE A 448 -4.48 -1.81 -12.14
C ILE A 448 -3.51 -1.96 -13.30
N ALA A 449 -3.70 -2.99 -14.11
CA ALA A 449 -2.96 -3.21 -15.34
C ALA A 449 -3.95 -3.21 -16.52
N PRO A 450 -4.07 -2.09 -17.26
CA PRO A 450 -4.85 -2.07 -18.49
C PRO A 450 -4.34 -3.12 -19.47
N LEU A 451 -5.22 -3.81 -20.19
CA LEU A 451 -4.81 -4.65 -21.31
C LEU A 451 -4.52 -3.75 -22.53
N SER A 452 -3.56 -2.87 -22.34
CA SER A 452 -2.96 -1.95 -23.30
C SER A 452 -1.53 -2.40 -23.56
N PHE A 453 -1.19 -2.65 -24.81
CA PHE A 453 0.06 -3.29 -25.19
C PHE A 453 0.97 -2.33 -25.93
N GLY A 454 2.23 -2.32 -25.57
CA GLY A 454 3.31 -1.58 -26.20
C GLY A 454 3.83 -2.27 -27.48
N GLN A 455 4.85 -1.66 -28.06
CA GLN A 455 5.40 -2.12 -29.36
C GLN A 455 6.18 -3.44 -29.27
N ASP A 456 6.65 -3.81 -28.10
CA ASP A 456 7.39 -5.04 -27.86
C ASP A 456 6.48 -6.24 -27.55
N PHE A 457 5.15 -6.02 -27.55
CA PHE A 457 4.17 -7.10 -27.39
C PHE A 457 4.39 -8.18 -28.43
N LEU A 458 4.51 -9.40 -27.94
CA LEU A 458 4.62 -10.58 -28.75
C LEU A 458 3.77 -11.70 -28.14
N PHE A 459 2.89 -12.24 -28.96
CA PHE A 459 2.19 -13.48 -28.69
C PHE A 459 2.61 -14.51 -29.71
N SER A 460 3.13 -15.65 -29.28
CA SER A 460 3.52 -16.75 -30.14
C SER A 460 2.95 -18.05 -29.59
N PHE A 461 2.16 -18.71 -30.39
CA PHE A 461 1.48 -19.94 -30.02
C PHE A 461 1.61 -20.98 -31.12
N THR A 462 1.89 -22.22 -30.75
CA THR A 462 1.97 -23.35 -31.70
C THR A 462 1.22 -24.53 -31.11
N GLU A 463 0.32 -25.11 -31.92
CA GLU A 463 -0.50 -26.24 -31.49
C GLU A 463 -0.56 -27.30 -32.58
N ASP A 464 -0.50 -28.55 -32.18
CA ASP A 464 -0.67 -29.71 -33.04
C ASP A 464 -2.09 -30.28 -32.91
N ILE A 465 -2.84 -30.19 -34.00
CA ILE A 465 -4.19 -30.73 -34.09
C ILE A 465 -4.07 -32.10 -34.74
N THR A 466 -4.38 -33.14 -34.00
CA THR A 466 -4.27 -34.54 -34.42
C THR A 466 -5.63 -35.20 -34.65
N ASP A 467 -5.63 -36.44 -35.10
CA ASP A 467 -6.83 -37.26 -35.32
C ASP A 467 -7.79 -36.72 -36.38
N LEU A 468 -7.30 -35.94 -37.33
CA LEU A 468 -8.10 -35.41 -38.43
C LEU A 468 -8.48 -36.50 -39.44
N GLY A 469 -7.65 -37.49 -39.61
CA GLY A 469 -7.93 -38.68 -40.44
C GLY A 469 -8.24 -38.35 -41.90
N VAL A 470 -7.56 -37.34 -42.47
CA VAL A 470 -7.82 -36.92 -43.87
C VAL A 470 -7.09 -37.85 -44.82
N ASP A 471 -7.84 -38.64 -45.56
CA ASP A 471 -7.35 -39.57 -46.60
C ASP A 471 -8.21 -39.45 -47.87
N ILE A 472 -7.86 -38.48 -48.71
CA ILE A 472 -8.64 -38.21 -49.91
C ILE A 472 -8.40 -39.30 -50.96
N ASP A 473 -7.21 -39.83 -51.07
CA ASP A 473 -6.84 -40.86 -52.01
C ASP A 473 -7.50 -42.21 -51.70
N GLY A 474 -7.74 -42.50 -50.39
CA GLY A 474 -8.41 -43.72 -49.96
C GLY A 474 -9.94 -43.69 -50.06
N GLU A 475 -10.57 -42.50 -50.14
CA GLU A 475 -12.03 -42.38 -50.23
C GLU A 475 -12.57 -42.37 -51.69
N VAL A 476 -11.75 -41.88 -52.62
CA VAL A 476 -12.11 -41.84 -54.05
C VAL A 476 -10.94 -42.41 -54.84
N GLU A 477 -10.94 -43.73 -55.03
CA GLU A 477 -9.92 -44.42 -55.80
C GLU A 477 -9.72 -43.81 -57.20
N GLY A 478 -8.49 -43.32 -57.46
CA GLY A 478 -8.13 -42.69 -58.73
C GLY A 478 -8.36 -41.16 -58.79
N LEU A 479 -8.71 -40.47 -57.69
CA LEU A 479 -8.76 -39.00 -57.66
C LEU A 479 -7.38 -38.45 -57.30
N GLU A 480 -6.83 -37.62 -58.18
CA GLU A 480 -5.58 -36.89 -57.95
C GLU A 480 -5.85 -35.40 -57.82
N LEU A 481 -5.45 -34.79 -56.70
CA LEU A 481 -5.53 -33.36 -56.47
C LEU A 481 -4.10 -32.81 -56.27
N SER A 482 -3.70 -31.89 -57.14
CA SER A 482 -2.37 -31.25 -57.03
C SER A 482 -2.38 -30.04 -56.10
N VAL A 483 -3.43 -29.24 -56.19
CA VAL A 483 -3.56 -27.99 -55.39
C VAL A 483 -5.00 -27.81 -54.94
N ALA A 484 -5.15 -27.54 -53.65
CA ALA A 484 -6.40 -27.09 -53.05
C ALA A 484 -6.18 -25.76 -52.31
N GLU A 485 -7.14 -24.84 -52.45
CA GLU A 485 -7.06 -23.53 -51.78
C GLU A 485 -8.32 -23.29 -50.96
N LEU A 486 -8.17 -22.94 -49.69
CA LEU A 486 -9.21 -22.38 -48.84
C LEU A 486 -9.05 -20.87 -48.82
N LYS A 487 -10.06 -20.16 -49.35
CA LYS A 487 -10.08 -18.69 -49.40
C LYS A 487 -11.12 -18.15 -48.43
N PHE A 488 -10.75 -17.13 -47.70
CA PHE A 488 -11.66 -16.40 -46.81
C PHE A 488 -11.20 -14.96 -46.62
N ASN A 489 -12.13 -14.12 -46.21
CA ASN A 489 -11.83 -12.78 -45.73
C ASN A 489 -11.92 -12.78 -44.19
N LEU A 490 -10.80 -12.56 -43.50
CA LEU A 490 -10.80 -12.36 -42.08
C LEU A 490 -11.12 -10.89 -41.79
N VAL A 491 -12.19 -10.63 -41.06
CA VAL A 491 -12.54 -9.29 -40.55
C VAL A 491 -12.23 -9.25 -39.08
N THR A 492 -11.33 -8.34 -38.66
CA THR A 492 -10.95 -8.18 -37.27
C THR A 492 -11.01 -6.73 -36.84
N SER A 493 -11.44 -6.51 -35.61
CA SER A 493 -11.32 -5.27 -34.87
C SER A 493 -10.28 -5.35 -33.73
N LEU A 494 -9.57 -6.47 -33.62
CA LEU A 494 -8.43 -6.59 -32.68
C LEU A 494 -7.27 -5.73 -33.18
N PRO A 495 -6.52 -5.08 -32.26
CA PRO A 495 -5.43 -4.17 -32.62
C PRO A 495 -4.10 -4.91 -32.88
N PHE A 496 -4.16 -6.13 -33.41
CA PHE A 496 -2.99 -6.98 -33.65
C PHE A 496 -2.84 -7.36 -35.10
N ASP A 497 -1.62 -7.32 -35.59
CA ASP A 497 -1.23 -7.98 -36.84
C ASP A 497 -0.91 -9.45 -36.55
N PHE A 498 -1.37 -10.36 -37.40
CA PHE A 498 -1.15 -11.77 -37.19
C PHE A 498 -0.37 -12.39 -38.34
N GLU A 499 0.62 -13.21 -38.00
CA GLU A 499 1.29 -14.13 -38.91
C GLU A 499 0.78 -15.54 -38.60
N LEU A 500 0.23 -16.22 -39.60
CA LEU A 500 -0.29 -17.58 -39.49
C LEU A 500 0.57 -18.52 -40.34
N ALA A 501 1.02 -19.63 -39.78
CA ALA A 501 1.64 -20.72 -40.54
C ALA A 501 0.93 -22.05 -40.25
N ALA A 502 0.92 -22.93 -41.20
CA ALA A 502 0.33 -24.25 -41.07
C ALA A 502 1.26 -25.32 -41.67
N GLN A 503 1.40 -26.44 -40.97
CA GLN A 503 2.18 -27.59 -41.43
C GLN A 503 1.37 -28.88 -41.24
N PRO A 504 1.10 -29.63 -42.30
CA PRO A 504 0.42 -30.93 -42.22
C PRO A 504 1.30 -31.95 -41.45
N LEU A 505 0.65 -32.80 -40.66
CA LEU A 505 1.28 -33.82 -39.85
C LEU A 505 0.83 -35.21 -40.23
N ASP A 506 1.69 -36.22 -40.09
CA ASP A 506 1.32 -37.63 -40.14
C ASP A 506 0.65 -38.08 -38.82
N ALA A 507 0.24 -39.36 -38.76
CA ALA A 507 -0.38 -39.93 -37.57
C ALA A 507 0.56 -40.02 -36.35
N GLU A 508 1.85 -39.89 -36.56
CA GLU A 508 2.89 -39.88 -35.53
C GLU A 508 3.27 -38.45 -35.09
N GLY A 509 2.62 -37.39 -35.69
CA GLY A 509 2.85 -35.98 -35.38
C GLY A 509 4.06 -35.36 -36.08
N ASN A 510 4.66 -36.05 -37.07
CA ASN A 510 5.77 -35.50 -37.84
C ASN A 510 5.25 -34.66 -39.01
N VAL A 511 6.00 -33.60 -39.35
CA VAL A 511 5.69 -32.76 -40.50
C VAL A 511 5.81 -33.55 -41.82
N LEU A 512 4.78 -33.50 -42.64
CA LEU A 512 4.73 -34.15 -43.96
C LEU A 512 5.43 -33.29 -45.01
N GLU A 513 6.60 -33.68 -45.48
CA GLU A 513 7.33 -32.98 -46.55
C GLU A 513 6.65 -33.13 -47.96
N SER A 514 5.81 -34.13 -48.14
CA SER A 514 5.07 -34.38 -49.37
C SER A 514 3.87 -33.45 -49.58
N LEU A 515 3.40 -32.83 -48.52
CA LEU A 515 2.25 -31.91 -48.53
C LEU A 515 2.69 -30.56 -47.93
N ALA A 516 2.73 -29.54 -48.79
CA ALA A 516 3.05 -28.19 -48.35
C ALA A 516 1.77 -27.38 -48.08
N ALA A 517 1.71 -26.75 -46.93
CA ALA A 517 0.68 -25.74 -46.62
C ALA A 517 1.35 -24.34 -46.60
N GLU A 518 0.75 -23.43 -47.36
CA GLU A 518 1.21 -22.04 -47.45
C GLU A 518 0.04 -21.11 -47.13
N VAL A 519 0.26 -20.18 -46.21
CA VAL A 519 -0.68 -19.09 -45.91
C VAL A 519 -0.30 -17.87 -46.74
N ILE A 520 -1.19 -17.42 -47.59
CA ILE A 520 -0.97 -16.27 -48.46
C ILE A 520 -1.92 -15.15 -48.03
N GLY A 521 -1.36 -13.99 -47.71
CA GLY A 521 -2.07 -12.80 -47.25
C GLY A 521 -1.60 -12.36 -45.88
N ASP A 522 -1.71 -11.07 -45.61
CA ASP A 522 -1.36 -10.45 -44.33
C ASP A 522 -2.64 -10.20 -43.54
N ILE A 523 -2.66 -10.61 -42.29
CA ILE A 523 -3.77 -10.30 -41.38
C ILE A 523 -3.37 -9.03 -40.62
N LYS A 524 -4.09 -7.94 -40.87
CA LYS A 524 -3.86 -6.64 -40.27
C LYS A 524 -4.86 -6.36 -39.16
N GLY A 525 -4.36 -5.78 -38.08
CA GLY A 525 -5.17 -5.34 -36.95
C GLY A 525 -6.08 -4.16 -37.29
N GLY A 526 -7.21 -4.07 -36.62
CA GLY A 526 -8.20 -3.02 -36.76
C GLY A 526 -8.58 -2.37 -35.41
N SER A 527 -9.67 -1.62 -35.44
CA SER A 527 -10.31 -1.10 -34.22
C SER A 527 -11.81 -1.37 -34.27
N VAL A 528 -12.51 -1.15 -33.17
CA VAL A 528 -13.97 -1.28 -33.10
C VAL A 528 -14.66 -0.38 -34.14
N GLU A 529 -14.15 0.86 -34.27
CA GLU A 529 -14.69 1.86 -35.22
C GLU A 529 -14.28 1.59 -36.67
N SER A 530 -13.16 0.88 -36.87
CA SER A 530 -12.58 0.62 -38.19
C SER A 530 -12.04 -0.81 -38.28
N PRO A 531 -12.92 -1.82 -38.37
CA PRO A 531 -12.51 -3.20 -38.57
C PRO A 531 -11.82 -3.38 -39.94
N ILE A 532 -10.73 -4.16 -39.94
CA ILE A 532 -9.98 -4.41 -41.17
C ILE A 532 -10.36 -5.78 -41.74
N LEU A 533 -10.52 -5.82 -43.07
CA LEU A 533 -10.76 -7.02 -43.85
C LEU A 533 -9.45 -7.43 -44.52
N SER A 534 -8.97 -8.63 -44.17
CA SER A 534 -7.77 -9.25 -44.71
C SER A 534 -8.14 -10.48 -45.56
N PRO A 535 -7.91 -10.48 -46.87
CA PRO A 535 -8.11 -11.65 -47.72
C PRO A 535 -7.00 -12.66 -47.50
N ILE A 536 -7.35 -13.90 -47.12
CA ILE A 536 -6.41 -14.97 -46.81
C ILE A 536 -6.67 -16.16 -47.72
N THR A 537 -5.61 -16.76 -48.22
CA THR A 537 -5.65 -18.04 -48.92
C THR A 537 -4.73 -19.03 -48.22
N LEU A 538 -5.27 -20.13 -47.75
CA LEU A 538 -4.50 -21.28 -47.33
C LEU A 538 -4.39 -22.22 -48.55
N LYS A 539 -3.17 -22.38 -49.05
CA LYS A 539 -2.87 -23.21 -50.22
C LYS A 539 -2.20 -24.50 -49.77
N LEU A 540 -2.81 -25.62 -50.10
CA LEU A 540 -2.27 -26.95 -49.98
C LEU A 540 -1.73 -27.41 -51.32
N THR A 541 -0.46 -27.75 -51.38
CA THR A 541 0.20 -28.28 -52.57
C THR A 541 0.65 -29.72 -52.34
N ASN A 542 0.15 -30.63 -53.12
CA ASN A 542 0.42 -32.05 -53.01
C ASN A 542 1.50 -32.49 -54.00
N ASN A 543 2.59 -33.06 -53.49
CA ASN A 543 3.67 -33.65 -54.29
C ASN A 543 3.61 -35.19 -54.31
N GLY A 544 2.51 -35.80 -53.86
CA GLY A 544 2.32 -37.23 -53.71
C GLY A 544 0.92 -37.60 -53.32
N SER A 545 0.69 -38.16 -52.14
CA SER A 545 -0.63 -38.51 -51.60
C SER A 545 -1.18 -37.38 -50.74
N LEU A 546 -2.48 -37.05 -50.92
CA LEU A 546 -3.16 -36.07 -50.05
C LEU A 546 -3.74 -36.78 -48.83
N LYS A 547 -2.81 -37.19 -47.97
CA LYS A 547 -3.12 -37.86 -46.71
C LYS A 547 -2.38 -37.21 -45.60
N PHE A 548 -3.12 -36.78 -44.58
CA PHE A 548 -2.56 -36.23 -43.33
C PHE A 548 -3.50 -36.50 -42.16
N ASP A 549 -2.93 -36.61 -40.98
CA ASP A 549 -3.70 -36.91 -39.76
C ASP A 549 -3.75 -35.73 -38.81
N GLY A 550 -2.90 -34.75 -38.98
CA GLY A 550 -2.87 -33.56 -38.16
C GLY A 550 -2.38 -32.34 -38.91
N VAL A 551 -2.47 -31.19 -38.24
CA VAL A 551 -1.93 -29.91 -38.69
C VAL A 551 -1.29 -29.20 -37.50
N ARG A 552 -0.04 -28.81 -37.63
CA ARG A 552 0.63 -27.88 -36.72
C ARG A 552 0.29 -26.47 -37.15
N LEU A 553 -0.38 -25.73 -36.27
CA LEU A 553 -0.65 -24.31 -36.46
C LEU A 553 0.33 -23.48 -35.61
N SER A 554 0.90 -22.48 -36.25
CA SER A 554 1.70 -21.49 -35.57
C SER A 554 1.08 -20.11 -35.82
N LEU A 555 0.75 -19.43 -34.73
CA LEU A 555 0.19 -18.08 -34.74
C LEU A 555 1.18 -17.16 -34.01
N LYS A 556 1.50 -16.04 -34.66
CA LYS A 556 2.25 -14.97 -34.06
C LYS A 556 1.46 -13.68 -34.16
N ALA A 557 1.28 -12.97 -33.06
CA ALA A 557 0.61 -11.68 -33.02
C ALA A 557 1.55 -10.60 -32.50
N THR A 558 1.50 -9.43 -33.14
CA THR A 558 2.20 -8.22 -32.74
C THR A 558 1.23 -7.05 -32.79
N VAL A 559 1.51 -5.96 -32.05
CA VAL A 559 0.62 -4.78 -32.13
C VAL A 559 0.64 -4.16 -33.52
N SER A 560 -0.52 -3.69 -33.97
CA SER A 560 -0.67 -2.98 -35.26
C SER A 560 -0.45 -1.47 -35.14
N GLN A 561 -0.52 -0.93 -33.93
CA GLN A 561 -0.39 0.50 -33.60
C GLN A 561 0.03 0.68 -32.14
N GLU A 562 0.59 1.85 -31.79
CA GLU A 562 0.85 2.22 -30.41
C GLU A 562 -0.45 2.25 -29.59
N ASN A 563 -0.36 1.89 -28.30
CA ASN A 563 -1.48 1.80 -27.36
C ASN A 563 -2.60 0.85 -27.87
N ALA A 564 -2.22 -0.37 -28.18
CA ALA A 564 -3.13 -1.42 -28.61
C ALA A 564 -3.99 -1.92 -27.44
N VAL A 565 -5.17 -1.35 -27.23
CA VAL A 565 -6.06 -1.66 -26.10
C VAL A 565 -7.06 -2.74 -26.45
N LEU A 566 -7.22 -3.73 -25.57
CA LEU A 566 -8.30 -4.71 -25.69
C LEU A 566 -9.62 -4.15 -25.13
N ASN A 567 -10.69 -4.28 -25.94
CA ASN A 567 -12.02 -3.78 -25.62
C ASN A 567 -13.08 -4.86 -25.81
N LYS A 568 -14.09 -4.90 -24.97
CA LYS A 568 -15.18 -5.89 -24.98
C LYS A 568 -15.96 -5.96 -26.29
N ASN A 569 -15.96 -4.88 -27.08
CA ASN A 569 -16.68 -4.81 -28.37
C ASN A 569 -15.84 -5.31 -29.55
N GLN A 570 -14.59 -5.72 -29.31
CA GLN A 570 -13.73 -6.26 -30.35
C GLN A 570 -14.18 -7.67 -30.77
N PHE A 571 -13.91 -7.98 -32.03
CA PHE A 571 -14.38 -9.23 -32.65
C PHE A 571 -13.49 -9.71 -33.79
N ILE A 572 -13.67 -10.98 -34.13
CA ILE A 572 -13.16 -11.62 -35.36
C ILE A 572 -14.33 -12.26 -36.09
N GLN A 573 -14.30 -12.24 -37.44
CA GLN A 573 -15.26 -12.92 -38.29
C GLN A 573 -14.60 -13.40 -39.58
N LEU A 574 -14.93 -14.62 -40.01
CA LEU A 574 -14.54 -15.12 -41.30
C LEU A 574 -15.71 -14.97 -42.28
N ARG A 575 -15.46 -14.35 -43.42
CA ARG A 575 -16.47 -14.09 -44.47
C ARG A 575 -16.04 -14.69 -45.78
N ASN A 576 -17.03 -15.03 -46.60
CA ASN A 576 -16.83 -15.52 -47.98
C ASN A 576 -15.88 -16.72 -48.03
N ILE A 577 -16.05 -17.66 -47.11
CA ILE A 577 -15.24 -18.88 -47.08
C ILE A 577 -15.58 -19.71 -48.30
N SER A 578 -14.55 -20.14 -49.05
CA SER A 578 -14.69 -20.98 -50.23
C SER A 578 -13.50 -21.91 -50.40
N ILE A 579 -13.73 -23.07 -50.95
CA ILE A 579 -12.69 -23.98 -51.43
C ILE A 579 -12.58 -23.85 -52.92
N SER A 580 -11.35 -23.74 -53.44
CA SER A 580 -11.08 -23.75 -54.88
C SER A 580 -10.04 -24.81 -55.24
N LEU A 581 -10.23 -25.38 -56.44
CA LEU A 581 -9.30 -26.32 -57.04
C LEU A 581 -8.74 -25.64 -58.31
N PRO A 582 -7.67 -24.83 -58.21
CA PRO A 582 -7.19 -24.02 -59.31
C PRO A 582 -6.63 -24.86 -60.45
N GLU A 583 -6.03 -26.00 -60.16
CA GLU A 583 -5.50 -26.93 -61.16
C GLU A 583 -6.48 -28.06 -61.53
N GLY A 584 -7.70 -28.01 -60.95
CA GLY A 584 -8.72 -29.04 -61.15
C GLY A 584 -8.42 -30.34 -60.40
N ALA A 585 -9.13 -31.39 -60.79
CA ALA A 585 -8.95 -32.74 -60.27
C ALA A 585 -8.80 -33.71 -61.45
N ALA A 586 -7.78 -34.53 -61.38
CA ALA A 586 -7.66 -35.64 -62.36
C ALA A 586 -8.27 -36.91 -61.76
N TYR A 587 -9.00 -37.63 -62.54
CA TYR A 587 -9.59 -38.92 -62.16
C TYR A 587 -9.08 -40.01 -63.13
N THR A 588 -8.31 -40.96 -62.59
CA THR A 588 -7.82 -42.13 -63.29
C THR A 588 -8.81 -43.29 -63.07
N LEU A 589 -9.46 -43.78 -64.11
CA LEU A 589 -10.31 -44.94 -63.95
C LEU A 589 -9.50 -46.15 -63.49
N PRO A 590 -9.94 -46.87 -62.44
CA PRO A 590 -9.23 -48.11 -62.05
C PRO A 590 -9.17 -49.08 -63.22
N GLU A 591 -7.97 -49.62 -63.46
CA GLU A 591 -7.78 -50.68 -64.50
C GLU A 591 -8.65 -51.87 -64.10
N GLY A 592 -9.78 -52.06 -64.79
CA GLY A 592 -10.66 -53.23 -64.61
C GLY A 592 -12.15 -53.04 -64.90
N SER A 593 -12.65 -51.81 -65.15
CA SER A 593 -14.05 -51.60 -65.48
C SER A 593 -14.36 -51.65 -66.99
N THR A 594 -13.73 -52.56 -67.72
CA THR A 594 -14.25 -52.93 -69.01
C THR A 594 -15.34 -53.96 -68.78
N ASP A 595 -16.56 -53.49 -68.49
CA ASP A 595 -17.71 -54.31 -68.59
C ASP A 595 -17.97 -54.62 -70.10
N ASN A 596 -17.73 -55.87 -70.36
CA ASN A 596 -18.28 -56.49 -71.56
C ASN A 596 -19.81 -56.36 -71.59
N ASN A 597 -20.33 -55.49 -72.44
CA ASN A 597 -21.58 -55.76 -73.19
C ASN A 597 -21.66 -54.94 -74.46
#